data_855513dcacd4ae1283e4da29f8c3fef9
#
_entry.id   855513dcacd4ae1283e4da29f8c3fef9
#
_cell.length_a   1.000
_cell.length_b   1.000
_cell.length_c   1.000
_cell.angle_alpha   90.00
_cell.angle_beta   90.00
_cell.angle_gamma   90.00
#
_symmetry.space_group_name_H-M   'P 1'
#
loop_
_entity.id
_entity.type
_entity.pdbx_description
1 polymer ?
#
loop_
_entity_poly.entity_id
_entity_poly.type
_entity_poly.pdbx_seq_one_letter_code
_entity_poly.pdbx_strand_id
1 'polypeptide(L)'
;MKTNERITGPSILSSWIRSICQTVRGYGIDPLPLMERAELDSQLLNIPEARYAVSGVRRLWRLIITTTGDPLVGLRVGREIQVSTLHGLGLAMVSSSSLSMLLSLFVRYGKVISTTMQLDLTHDRDGTTLTVKTNDGSEPMCAARLASLAFIFRQTCSLAQHEIRPRYVTLTLPCDGDIQQRLDDYFHIPVNLGAEEDAISFRYADTIEPYAGGNAQLVAINEAVINEYLQQLAKNDFTTRVLAQIHRLLPQGEPKLTDIAAHINLTPRTLQRRLEEEGHTFNALLDRERKNIAHDLLAHSEHSITEISFLLGFSDPSNFSRASKRWFSCAPIQHRQRSLGIAT
;
A
#
# COMPACT_ATOMS: atom_id res chain seq x y z
N MET A 1 -5.80 21.01 -25.96
CA MET A 1 -4.87 20.62 -24.87
C MET A 1 -5.68 20.64 -23.57
N LYS A 2 -6.25 19.49 -23.15
CA LYS A 2 -6.81 19.36 -21.80
C LYS A 2 -5.63 19.26 -20.85
N THR A 3 -5.50 20.23 -19.97
CA THR A 3 -4.51 20.32 -18.92
C THR A 3 -4.50 19.00 -18.16
N ASN A 4 -3.30 18.48 -17.89
CA ASN A 4 -3.03 17.36 -17.01
C ASN A 4 -3.66 17.68 -15.63
N GLU A 5 -4.95 17.36 -15.46
CA GLU A 5 -5.60 17.51 -14.16
C GLU A 5 -4.85 16.58 -13.21
N ARG A 6 -4.07 17.18 -12.33
CA ARG A 6 -3.29 16.45 -11.31
C ARG A 6 -4.29 15.66 -10.50
N ILE A 7 -4.18 14.34 -10.57
CA ILE A 7 -5.01 13.44 -9.77
C ILE A 7 -4.70 13.76 -8.32
N THR A 8 -5.70 14.29 -7.64
CA THR A 8 -5.69 14.53 -6.19
C THR A 8 -6.40 13.35 -5.55
N GLY A 9 -5.67 12.53 -4.76
CA GLY A 9 -6.24 11.41 -4.05
C GLY A 9 -5.59 10.05 -4.37
N PRO A 10 -6.19 8.97 -3.87
CA PRO A 10 -5.70 7.60 -4.07
C PRO A 10 -5.49 7.26 -5.55
N SER A 11 -4.29 6.79 -5.88
CA SER A 11 -3.90 6.64 -7.29
C SER A 11 -3.02 5.40 -7.55
N ILE A 12 -3.06 4.93 -8.79
CA ILE A 12 -2.31 3.77 -9.28
C ILE A 12 -1.46 4.18 -10.48
N LEU A 13 -0.25 3.68 -10.56
CA LEU A 13 0.72 3.94 -11.62
C LEU A 13 0.18 3.47 -12.98
N SER A 14 0.30 4.30 -14.03
CA SER A 14 -0.23 4.03 -15.37
C SER A 14 0.38 2.79 -16.01
N SER A 15 1.67 2.52 -15.78
CA SER A 15 2.33 1.33 -16.32
C SER A 15 1.75 0.03 -15.77
N TRP A 16 1.26 0.02 -14.52
CA TRP A 16 0.51 -1.11 -13.98
C TRP A 16 -0.81 -1.33 -14.74
N ILE A 17 -1.55 -0.25 -15.03
CA ILE A 17 -2.79 -0.32 -15.82
C ILE A 17 -2.52 -0.76 -17.26
N ARG A 18 -1.38 -0.34 -17.83
CA ARG A 18 -0.95 -0.81 -19.14
C ARG A 18 -0.77 -2.33 -19.18
N SER A 19 -0.18 -2.93 -18.14
CA SER A 19 -0.04 -4.39 -18.04
C SER A 19 -1.41 -5.08 -17.96
N ILE A 20 -2.35 -4.52 -17.19
CA ILE A 20 -3.73 -5.01 -17.15
C ILE A 20 -4.36 -4.98 -18.55
N CYS A 21 -4.23 -3.87 -19.28
CA CYS A 21 -4.74 -3.74 -20.65
C CYS A 21 -4.09 -4.72 -21.63
N GLN A 22 -2.80 -5.01 -21.47
CA GLN A 22 -2.12 -6.04 -22.28
C GLN A 22 -2.68 -7.43 -22.03
N THR A 23 -2.90 -7.79 -20.77
CA THR A 23 -3.54 -9.06 -20.41
C THR A 23 -4.95 -9.17 -20.99
N VAL A 24 -5.74 -8.10 -20.95
CA VAL A 24 -7.10 -8.06 -21.55
C VAL A 24 -7.05 -8.31 -23.06
N ARG A 25 -6.08 -7.73 -23.76
CA ARG A 25 -5.87 -8.04 -25.20
C ARG A 25 -5.56 -9.52 -25.44
N GLY A 26 -4.89 -10.18 -24.51
CA GLY A 26 -4.63 -11.61 -24.54
C GLY A 26 -5.90 -12.49 -24.45
N TYR A 27 -7.05 -11.92 -24.06
CA TYR A 27 -8.39 -12.54 -24.15
C TYR A 27 -9.09 -12.23 -25.48
N GLY A 28 -8.44 -11.52 -26.41
CA GLY A 28 -9.06 -11.04 -27.64
C GLY A 28 -10.00 -9.83 -27.47
N ILE A 29 -9.94 -9.14 -26.34
CA ILE A 29 -10.78 -8.02 -25.99
C ILE A 29 -9.99 -6.72 -26.12
N ASP A 30 -10.56 -5.71 -26.79
CA ASP A 30 -10.00 -4.36 -26.79
C ASP A 30 -10.24 -3.69 -25.42
N PRO A 31 -9.18 -3.28 -24.67
CA PRO A 31 -9.34 -2.63 -23.38
C PRO A 31 -9.84 -1.18 -23.48
N LEU A 32 -9.73 -0.51 -24.63
CA LEU A 32 -10.05 0.93 -24.73
C LEU A 32 -11.51 1.25 -24.42
N PRO A 33 -12.51 0.51 -24.92
CA PRO A 33 -13.91 0.72 -24.54
C PRO A 33 -14.17 0.45 -23.04
N LEU A 34 -13.42 -0.47 -22.42
CA LEU A 34 -13.54 -0.72 -20.98
C LEU A 34 -12.96 0.43 -20.16
N MET A 35 -11.84 1.02 -20.62
CA MET A 35 -11.25 2.20 -19.99
C MET A 35 -12.20 3.40 -20.09
N GLU A 36 -12.80 3.65 -21.25
CA GLU A 36 -13.78 4.73 -21.45
C GLU A 36 -14.97 4.57 -20.50
N ARG A 37 -15.56 3.38 -20.42
CA ARG A 37 -16.66 3.07 -19.48
C ARG A 37 -16.23 3.19 -18.01
N ALA A 38 -14.95 2.97 -17.71
CA ALA A 38 -14.37 3.18 -16.38
C ALA A 38 -14.00 4.65 -16.12
N GLU A 39 -14.25 5.56 -17.07
CA GLU A 39 -13.86 6.99 -17.02
C GLU A 39 -12.34 7.18 -16.84
N LEU A 40 -11.54 6.37 -17.52
CA LEU A 40 -10.08 6.44 -17.52
C LEU A 40 -9.57 6.94 -18.87
N ASP A 41 -8.74 7.99 -18.84
CA ASP A 41 -8.12 8.54 -20.05
C ASP A 41 -7.03 7.59 -20.58
N SER A 42 -7.28 6.95 -21.71
CA SER A 42 -6.34 6.00 -22.32
C SER A 42 -5.02 6.64 -22.79
N GLN A 43 -4.96 7.96 -22.98
CA GLN A 43 -3.74 8.67 -23.38
C GLN A 43 -2.68 8.60 -22.26
N LEU A 44 -3.09 8.55 -21.00
CA LEU A 44 -2.20 8.43 -19.86
C LEU A 44 -1.42 7.09 -19.83
N LEU A 45 -1.87 6.06 -20.54
CA LEU A 45 -1.15 4.79 -20.64
C LEU A 45 0.26 4.96 -21.22
N ASN A 46 0.49 5.95 -22.07
CA ASN A 46 1.75 6.18 -22.76
C ASN A 46 2.63 7.23 -22.08
N ILE A 47 2.16 7.82 -20.98
CA ILE A 47 2.90 8.82 -20.21
C ILE A 47 3.60 8.11 -19.06
N PRO A 48 4.94 8.09 -19.02
CA PRO A 48 5.68 7.61 -17.86
C PRO A 48 5.23 8.36 -16.59
N GLU A 49 5.15 7.67 -15.48
CA GLU A 49 4.79 8.25 -14.17
C GLU A 49 3.36 8.82 -14.07
N ALA A 50 2.57 8.80 -15.14
CA ALA A 50 1.16 9.13 -15.04
C ALA A 50 0.45 8.16 -14.07
N ARG A 51 -0.61 8.62 -13.46
CA ARG A 51 -1.37 7.81 -12.50
C ARG A 51 -2.85 7.90 -12.81
N TYR A 52 -3.60 6.91 -12.38
CA TYR A 52 -5.05 6.85 -12.47
C TYR A 52 -5.68 6.87 -11.09
N ALA A 53 -6.85 7.48 -10.94
CA ALA A 53 -7.62 7.42 -9.71
C ALA A 53 -8.03 5.97 -9.39
N VAL A 54 -7.85 5.54 -8.14
CA VAL A 54 -8.19 4.18 -7.68
C VAL A 54 -9.66 3.84 -7.97
N SER A 55 -10.59 4.80 -7.82
CA SER A 55 -12.01 4.60 -8.09
C SER A 55 -12.31 4.18 -9.54
N GLY A 56 -11.63 4.81 -10.51
CA GLY A 56 -11.73 4.44 -11.92
C GLY A 56 -11.14 3.05 -12.19
N VAL A 57 -10.00 2.74 -11.59
CA VAL A 57 -9.36 1.42 -11.75
C VAL A 57 -10.22 0.30 -11.14
N ARG A 58 -10.97 0.57 -10.07
CA ARG A 58 -11.96 -0.39 -9.54
C ARG A 58 -13.07 -0.67 -10.53
N ARG A 59 -13.61 0.37 -11.17
CA ARG A 59 -14.61 0.19 -12.24
C ARG A 59 -14.04 -0.64 -13.37
N LEU A 60 -12.79 -0.36 -13.76
CA LEU A 60 -12.10 -1.13 -14.81
C LEU A 60 -11.98 -2.62 -14.43
N TRP A 61 -11.55 -2.96 -13.23
CA TRP A 61 -11.46 -4.37 -12.79
C TRP A 61 -12.81 -5.08 -12.85
N ARG A 62 -13.91 -4.45 -12.37
CA ARG A 62 -15.25 -5.04 -12.47
C ARG A 62 -15.66 -5.29 -13.93
N LEU A 63 -15.41 -4.33 -14.80
CA LEU A 63 -15.70 -4.45 -16.23
C LEU A 63 -14.88 -5.57 -16.87
N ILE A 64 -13.61 -5.69 -16.52
CA ILE A 64 -12.73 -6.77 -17.03
C ILE A 64 -13.28 -8.13 -16.59
N ILE A 65 -13.53 -8.33 -15.31
CA ILE A 65 -14.06 -9.61 -14.78
C ILE A 65 -15.37 -9.98 -15.49
N THR A 66 -16.31 -9.01 -15.60
CA THR A 66 -17.60 -9.25 -16.25
C THR A 66 -17.45 -9.58 -17.75
N THR A 67 -16.52 -8.90 -18.45
CA THR A 67 -16.36 -9.07 -19.89
C THR A 67 -15.57 -10.33 -20.25
N THR A 68 -14.55 -10.68 -19.45
CA THR A 68 -13.76 -11.89 -19.66
C THR A 68 -14.46 -13.15 -19.17
N GLY A 69 -15.37 -13.01 -18.19
CA GLY A 69 -15.96 -14.13 -17.46
C GLY A 69 -14.94 -14.90 -16.59
N ASP A 70 -13.71 -14.36 -16.44
CA ASP A 70 -12.65 -15.03 -15.69
C ASP A 70 -12.46 -14.37 -14.30
N PRO A 71 -12.90 -15.03 -13.20
CA PRO A 71 -12.69 -14.54 -11.85
C PRO A 71 -11.21 -14.49 -11.45
N LEU A 72 -10.35 -15.27 -12.13
CA LEU A 72 -8.89 -15.31 -11.91
C LEU A 72 -8.10 -14.43 -12.89
N VAL A 73 -8.72 -13.47 -13.56
CA VAL A 73 -7.99 -12.55 -14.46
C VAL A 73 -6.82 -11.85 -13.75
N GLY A 74 -6.92 -11.59 -12.45
CA GLY A 74 -5.82 -11.06 -11.63
C GLY A 74 -4.59 -11.97 -11.60
N LEU A 75 -4.77 -13.28 -11.55
CA LEU A 75 -3.69 -14.25 -11.62
C LEU A 75 -2.91 -14.10 -12.95
N ARG A 76 -3.63 -14.02 -14.06
CA ARG A 76 -3.03 -13.84 -15.39
C ARG A 76 -2.28 -12.49 -15.47
N VAL A 77 -2.88 -11.41 -14.96
CA VAL A 77 -2.21 -10.10 -14.90
C VAL A 77 -0.89 -10.21 -14.13
N GLY A 78 -0.88 -10.80 -12.94
CA GLY A 78 0.34 -10.95 -12.14
C GLY A 78 1.44 -11.76 -12.84
N ARG A 79 1.05 -12.78 -13.64
CA ARG A 79 1.98 -13.55 -14.48
C ARG A 79 2.62 -12.72 -15.59
N GLU A 80 1.90 -11.78 -16.17
CA GLU A 80 2.32 -11.07 -17.38
C GLU A 80 3.01 -9.72 -17.08
N ILE A 81 2.90 -9.19 -15.85
CA ILE A 81 3.54 -7.95 -15.44
C ILE A 81 5.05 -8.04 -15.60
N GLN A 82 5.64 -7.08 -16.31
CA GLN A 82 7.08 -6.94 -16.44
C GLN A 82 7.64 -6.07 -15.30
N VAL A 83 8.78 -6.44 -14.74
CA VAL A 83 9.46 -5.66 -13.68
C VAL A 83 9.79 -4.23 -14.10
N SER A 84 10.10 -4.03 -15.37
CA SER A 84 10.36 -2.72 -15.97
C SER A 84 9.17 -1.76 -15.90
N THR A 85 7.95 -2.27 -15.66
CA THR A 85 6.74 -1.43 -15.51
C THR A 85 6.57 -0.85 -14.10
N LEU A 86 7.43 -1.24 -13.15
CA LEU A 86 7.35 -0.83 -11.74
C LEU A 86 8.35 0.27 -11.38
N HIS A 87 8.80 1.06 -12.34
CA HIS A 87 9.82 2.08 -12.10
C HIS A 87 11.12 1.50 -11.51
N GLY A 88 11.84 2.28 -10.72
CA GLY A 88 13.01 1.84 -9.97
C GLY A 88 12.72 0.66 -9.03
N LEU A 89 11.47 0.48 -8.55
CA LEU A 89 11.12 -0.65 -7.69
C LEU A 89 11.36 -1.99 -8.37
N GLY A 90 10.94 -2.16 -9.61
CA GLY A 90 11.17 -3.41 -10.34
C GLY A 90 12.65 -3.72 -10.49
N LEU A 91 13.46 -2.71 -10.81
CA LEU A 91 14.93 -2.87 -10.95
C LEU A 91 15.59 -3.16 -9.60
N ALA A 92 15.16 -2.52 -8.52
CA ALA A 92 15.66 -2.84 -7.18
C ALA A 92 15.32 -4.28 -6.77
N MET A 93 14.09 -4.75 -7.08
CA MET A 93 13.66 -6.11 -6.78
C MET A 93 14.48 -7.17 -7.51
N VAL A 94 14.76 -7.02 -8.82
CA VAL A 94 15.59 -7.99 -9.57
C VAL A 94 17.05 -7.94 -9.19
N SER A 95 17.52 -6.85 -8.58
CA SER A 95 18.88 -6.70 -8.06
C SER A 95 19.00 -7.11 -6.60
N SER A 96 17.92 -7.59 -5.97
CA SER A 96 17.94 -8.02 -4.58
C SER A 96 18.84 -9.25 -4.38
N SER A 97 19.49 -9.34 -3.22
CA SER A 97 20.42 -10.42 -2.90
C SER A 97 19.73 -11.66 -2.30
N SER A 98 18.45 -11.58 -1.97
CA SER A 98 17.67 -12.68 -1.38
C SER A 98 16.17 -12.40 -1.50
N LEU A 99 15.33 -13.41 -1.26
CA LEU A 99 13.89 -13.25 -1.18
C LEU A 99 13.48 -12.31 -0.03
N SER A 100 14.15 -12.38 1.11
CA SER A 100 13.89 -11.47 2.23
C SER A 100 14.06 -10.00 1.82
N MET A 101 15.12 -9.68 1.07
CA MET A 101 15.35 -8.33 0.55
C MET A 101 14.28 -7.94 -0.48
N LEU A 102 13.92 -8.83 -1.40
CA LEU A 102 12.88 -8.59 -2.40
C LEU A 102 11.54 -8.25 -1.73
N LEU A 103 11.11 -9.04 -0.76
CA LEU A 103 9.87 -8.79 -0.02
C LEU A 103 9.91 -7.48 0.76
N SER A 104 11.05 -7.18 1.41
CA SER A 104 11.24 -5.92 2.14
C SER A 104 11.15 -4.70 1.22
N LEU A 105 11.74 -4.76 0.03
CA LEU A 105 11.62 -3.69 -0.98
C LEU A 105 10.18 -3.52 -1.45
N PHE A 106 9.47 -4.62 -1.70
CA PHE A 106 8.07 -4.56 -2.13
C PHE A 106 7.16 -3.95 -1.07
N VAL A 107 7.34 -4.34 0.20
CA VAL A 107 6.58 -3.77 1.33
C VAL A 107 6.89 -2.29 1.51
N ARG A 108 8.18 -1.92 1.53
CA ARG A 108 8.61 -0.53 1.74
C ARG A 108 8.13 0.41 0.64
N TYR A 109 8.16 -0.04 -0.60
CA TYR A 109 7.96 0.80 -1.77
C TYR A 109 6.70 0.49 -2.60
N GLY A 110 5.81 -0.36 -2.12
CA GLY A 110 4.56 -0.71 -2.82
C GLY A 110 3.68 0.49 -3.18
N LYS A 111 3.80 1.60 -2.44
CA LYS A 111 3.12 2.88 -2.75
C LYS A 111 3.52 3.48 -4.11
N VAL A 112 4.65 3.09 -4.68
CA VAL A 112 5.00 3.42 -6.08
C VAL A 112 3.92 2.91 -7.03
N ILE A 113 3.45 1.69 -6.81
CA ILE A 113 2.40 1.06 -7.63
C ILE A 113 1.04 1.66 -7.29
N SER A 114 0.63 1.59 -6.04
CA SER A 114 -0.67 2.10 -5.57
C SER A 114 -0.56 2.74 -4.20
N THR A 115 -1.08 3.97 -4.07
CA THR A 115 -1.05 4.70 -2.80
C THR A 115 -1.95 4.08 -1.73
N THR A 116 -2.91 3.22 -2.12
CA THR A 116 -3.79 2.49 -1.20
C THR A 116 -3.31 1.10 -0.85
N MET A 117 -2.21 0.63 -1.48
CA MET A 117 -1.66 -0.69 -1.20
C MET A 117 -1.07 -0.72 0.22
N GLN A 118 -1.54 -1.65 1.01
CA GLN A 118 -0.97 -1.98 2.30
C GLN A 118 -0.37 -3.38 2.24
N LEU A 119 0.88 -3.48 2.61
CA LEU A 119 1.65 -4.70 2.60
C LEU A 119 2.25 -4.87 4.00
N ASP A 120 1.99 -6.00 4.62
CA ASP A 120 2.57 -6.36 5.89
C ASP A 120 3.51 -7.55 5.71
N LEU A 121 4.65 -7.51 6.38
CA LEU A 121 5.61 -8.61 6.42
C LEU A 121 5.75 -9.10 7.84
N THR A 122 5.40 -10.34 8.07
CA THR A 122 5.52 -10.98 9.38
C THR A 122 6.51 -12.15 9.30
N HIS A 123 7.25 -12.36 10.39
CA HIS A 123 8.23 -13.42 10.51
C HIS A 123 7.84 -14.32 11.68
N ASP A 124 7.88 -15.62 11.45
CA ASP A 124 7.78 -16.65 12.49
C ASP A 124 9.02 -17.55 12.47
N ARG A 125 9.02 -18.60 13.29
CA ARG A 125 10.16 -19.54 13.36
C ARG A 125 10.39 -20.31 12.06
N ASP A 126 9.35 -20.47 11.26
CA ASP A 126 9.33 -21.34 10.10
C ASP A 126 9.44 -20.56 8.78
N GLY A 127 9.22 -19.23 8.81
CA GLY A 127 9.33 -18.44 7.58
C GLY A 127 8.84 -17.00 7.65
N THR A 128 8.59 -16.46 6.46
CA THR A 128 8.17 -15.08 6.25
C THR A 128 6.88 -15.04 5.46
N THR A 129 5.91 -14.29 5.95
CA THR A 129 4.59 -14.13 5.32
C THR A 129 4.40 -12.70 4.85
N LEU A 130 4.09 -12.54 3.58
CA LEU A 130 3.61 -11.31 2.97
C LEU A 130 2.08 -11.32 2.93
N THR A 131 1.47 -10.30 3.54
CA THR A 131 0.01 -10.07 3.50
C THR A 131 -0.29 -8.84 2.66
N VAL A 132 -1.29 -8.94 1.77
CA VAL A 132 -1.74 -7.84 0.92
C VAL A 132 -3.12 -7.37 1.35
N LYS A 133 -3.21 -6.13 1.83
CA LYS A 133 -4.46 -5.50 2.30
C LYS A 133 -4.82 -4.30 1.43
N THR A 134 -6.09 -3.92 1.43
CA THR A 134 -6.55 -2.64 0.87
C THR A 134 -7.21 -1.83 1.99
N ASN A 135 -6.80 -0.58 2.15
CA ASN A 135 -7.11 0.21 3.35
C ASN A 135 -8.13 1.33 3.11
N ASP A 136 -9.14 1.11 2.31
CA ASP A 136 -10.07 2.18 1.96
C ASP A 136 -11.54 1.90 2.29
N GLY A 137 -11.82 0.86 3.07
CA GLY A 137 -13.18 0.51 3.54
C GLY A 137 -14.16 0.17 2.41
N SER A 138 -13.68 0.12 1.16
CA SER A 138 -14.49 -0.22 -0.01
C SER A 138 -14.39 -1.70 -0.34
N GLU A 139 -15.28 -2.18 -1.22
CA GLU A 139 -15.28 -3.56 -1.71
C GLU A 139 -13.87 -4.03 -2.09
N PRO A 140 -13.44 -5.19 -1.60
CA PRO A 140 -12.11 -5.73 -1.84
C PRO A 140 -11.88 -5.94 -3.33
N MET A 141 -10.80 -5.37 -3.88
CA MET A 141 -10.34 -5.67 -5.24
C MET A 141 -9.55 -6.99 -5.23
N CYS A 142 -10.24 -8.12 -5.04
CA CYS A 142 -9.60 -9.44 -4.97
C CYS A 142 -8.67 -9.69 -6.17
N ALA A 143 -9.10 -9.32 -7.38
CA ALA A 143 -8.28 -9.47 -8.59
C ALA A 143 -6.96 -8.67 -8.53
N ALA A 144 -6.97 -7.46 -7.97
CA ALA A 144 -5.75 -6.65 -7.83
C ALA A 144 -4.79 -7.23 -6.78
N ARG A 145 -5.32 -7.75 -5.66
CA ARG A 145 -4.51 -8.39 -4.62
C ARG A 145 -3.92 -9.72 -5.14
N LEU A 146 -4.74 -10.53 -5.81
CA LEU A 146 -4.28 -11.74 -6.47
C LEU A 146 -3.18 -11.44 -7.50
N ALA A 147 -3.31 -10.37 -8.30
CA ALA A 147 -2.27 -9.95 -9.23
C ALA A 147 -0.96 -9.60 -8.51
N SER A 148 -1.02 -8.97 -7.34
CA SER A 148 0.17 -8.65 -6.54
C SER A 148 0.85 -9.91 -6.00
N LEU A 149 0.09 -10.86 -5.44
CA LEU A 149 0.64 -12.13 -4.94
C LEU A 149 1.22 -12.99 -6.07
N ALA A 150 0.51 -13.09 -7.20
CA ALA A 150 0.98 -13.82 -8.37
C ALA A 150 2.27 -13.20 -8.95
N PHE A 151 2.35 -11.87 -9.01
CA PHE A 151 3.55 -11.17 -9.43
C PHE A 151 4.74 -11.50 -8.51
N ILE A 152 4.56 -11.38 -7.19
CA ILE A 152 5.62 -11.66 -6.21
C ILE A 152 6.08 -13.10 -6.31
N PHE A 153 5.15 -14.05 -6.34
CA PHE A 153 5.49 -15.47 -6.48
C PHE A 153 6.31 -15.73 -7.75
N ARG A 154 5.88 -15.19 -8.89
CA ARG A 154 6.63 -15.31 -10.14
C ARG A 154 8.03 -14.71 -10.06
N GLN A 155 8.18 -13.51 -9.45
CA GLN A 155 9.50 -12.91 -9.29
C GLN A 155 10.40 -13.75 -8.39
N THR A 156 9.85 -14.30 -7.30
CA THR A 156 10.57 -15.20 -6.41
C THR A 156 11.08 -16.43 -7.19
N CYS A 157 10.22 -17.11 -7.94
CA CYS A 157 10.61 -18.27 -8.76
C CYS A 157 11.63 -17.92 -9.85
N SER A 158 11.54 -16.71 -10.44
CA SER A 158 12.45 -16.26 -11.51
C SER A 158 13.87 -15.97 -11.02
N LEU A 159 14.03 -15.58 -9.76
CA LEU A 159 15.31 -15.18 -9.17
C LEU A 159 15.97 -16.32 -8.37
N ALA A 160 15.18 -17.26 -7.86
CA ALA A 160 15.68 -18.42 -7.14
C ALA A 160 16.39 -19.39 -8.08
N GLN A 161 17.42 -20.08 -7.57
CA GLN A 161 18.17 -21.09 -8.30
C GLN A 161 17.57 -22.51 -8.16
N HIS A 162 16.49 -22.64 -7.39
CA HIS A 162 15.79 -23.87 -7.10
C HIS A 162 14.28 -23.68 -7.18
N GLU A 163 13.52 -24.76 -7.15
CA GLU A 163 12.07 -24.70 -7.13
C GLU A 163 11.57 -24.13 -5.80
N ILE A 164 10.82 -23.02 -5.87
CA ILE A 164 10.18 -22.41 -4.70
C ILE A 164 8.77 -22.97 -4.56
N ARG A 165 8.47 -23.47 -3.38
CA ARG A 165 7.12 -23.85 -2.97
C ARG A 165 6.73 -23.07 -1.72
N PRO A 166 5.70 -22.22 -1.79
CA PRO A 166 5.21 -21.52 -0.60
C PRO A 166 4.85 -22.52 0.51
N ARG A 167 4.93 -22.08 1.77
CA ARG A 167 4.41 -22.83 2.92
C ARG A 167 2.90 -22.94 2.88
N TYR A 168 2.26 -21.82 2.56
CA TYR A 168 0.84 -21.69 2.31
C TYR A 168 0.55 -20.44 1.49
N VAL A 169 -0.60 -20.46 0.83
CA VAL A 169 -1.23 -19.27 0.21
C VAL A 169 -2.66 -19.22 0.72
N THR A 170 -3.10 -18.05 1.17
CA THR A 170 -4.48 -17.79 1.61
C THR A 170 -5.09 -16.72 0.74
N LEU A 171 -6.34 -16.90 0.32
CA LEU A 171 -7.07 -15.94 -0.49
C LEU A 171 -8.48 -15.73 0.05
N THR A 172 -8.96 -14.50 -0.01
CA THR A 172 -10.31 -14.11 0.37
C THR A 172 -11.37 -14.50 -0.68
N LEU A 173 -10.94 -15.09 -1.80
CA LEU A 173 -11.82 -15.60 -2.84
C LEU A 173 -12.72 -16.71 -2.30
N PRO A 174 -13.99 -16.80 -2.77
CA PRO A 174 -14.89 -17.87 -2.37
C PRO A 174 -14.39 -19.22 -2.85
N CYS A 175 -14.77 -20.27 -2.11
CA CYS A 175 -14.45 -21.65 -2.48
C CYS A 175 -15.23 -22.05 -3.74
N ASP A 176 -14.51 -22.41 -4.80
CA ASP A 176 -15.03 -22.88 -6.08
C ASP A 176 -14.02 -23.87 -6.67
N GLY A 177 -14.48 -25.04 -7.13
CA GLY A 177 -13.62 -26.14 -7.54
C GLY A 177 -12.75 -25.80 -8.76
N ASP A 178 -13.29 -25.10 -9.76
CA ASP A 178 -12.53 -24.72 -10.96
C ASP A 178 -11.47 -23.64 -10.63
N ILE A 179 -11.80 -22.73 -9.74
CA ILE A 179 -10.88 -21.71 -9.22
C ILE A 179 -9.75 -22.37 -8.43
N GLN A 180 -10.10 -23.32 -7.55
CA GLN A 180 -9.16 -24.02 -6.68
C GLN A 180 -8.05 -24.68 -7.50
N GLN A 181 -8.39 -25.53 -8.46
CA GLN A 181 -7.39 -26.25 -9.26
C GLN A 181 -6.43 -25.33 -9.99
N ARG A 182 -6.93 -24.26 -10.60
CA ARG A 182 -6.09 -23.28 -11.32
C ARG A 182 -5.13 -22.53 -10.42
N LEU A 183 -5.51 -22.27 -9.17
CA LEU A 183 -4.67 -21.63 -8.17
C LEU A 183 -3.62 -22.60 -7.64
N ASP A 184 -4.00 -23.83 -7.33
CA ASP A 184 -3.10 -24.89 -6.87
C ASP A 184 -2.01 -25.17 -7.92
N ASP A 185 -2.40 -25.26 -9.20
CA ASP A 185 -1.47 -25.44 -10.32
C ASP A 185 -0.48 -24.26 -10.44
N TYR A 186 -0.93 -23.05 -10.17
CA TYR A 186 -0.07 -21.87 -10.28
C TYR A 186 0.91 -21.74 -9.11
N PHE A 187 0.44 -21.93 -7.88
CA PHE A 187 1.28 -21.77 -6.68
C PHE A 187 2.03 -23.06 -6.32
N HIS A 188 1.79 -24.17 -7.02
CA HIS A 188 2.38 -25.50 -6.80
C HIS A 188 2.11 -26.09 -5.40
N ILE A 189 1.05 -25.64 -4.76
CA ILE A 189 0.55 -26.11 -3.46
C ILE A 189 -0.98 -25.92 -3.39
N PRO A 190 -1.69 -26.65 -2.53
CA PRO A 190 -3.09 -26.36 -2.23
C PRO A 190 -3.25 -24.94 -1.65
N VAL A 191 -4.14 -24.13 -2.24
CA VAL A 191 -4.43 -22.77 -1.82
C VAL A 191 -5.62 -22.76 -0.88
N ASN A 192 -5.54 -22.04 0.23
CA ASN A 192 -6.64 -21.89 1.20
C ASN A 192 -7.57 -20.76 0.74
N LEU A 193 -8.75 -21.10 0.25
CA LEU A 193 -9.79 -20.14 -0.15
C LEU A 193 -10.73 -19.78 1.04
N GLY A 194 -11.43 -18.67 0.91
CA GLY A 194 -12.35 -18.18 1.94
C GLY A 194 -11.67 -17.68 3.21
N ALA A 195 -10.38 -17.35 3.13
CA ALA A 195 -9.62 -16.80 4.25
C ALA A 195 -9.99 -15.34 4.54
N GLU A 196 -9.58 -14.83 5.70
CA GLU A 196 -9.81 -13.42 6.09
C GLU A 196 -8.86 -12.47 5.36
N GLU A 197 -7.68 -12.94 4.96
CA GLU A 197 -6.62 -12.13 4.34
C GLU A 197 -5.98 -12.85 3.15
N ASP A 198 -5.53 -12.06 2.17
CA ASP A 198 -4.74 -12.57 1.04
C ASP A 198 -3.26 -12.55 1.44
N ALA A 199 -2.63 -13.71 1.54
CA ALA A 199 -1.26 -13.83 1.97
C ALA A 199 -0.51 -14.97 1.26
N ILE A 200 0.82 -14.83 1.20
CA ILE A 200 1.75 -15.87 0.76
C ILE A 200 2.89 -16.01 1.76
N SER A 201 3.20 -17.22 2.17
CA SER A 201 4.26 -17.54 3.12
C SER A 201 5.35 -18.37 2.49
N PHE A 202 6.61 -18.01 2.77
CA PHE A 202 7.79 -18.70 2.30
C PHE A 202 8.58 -19.28 3.47
N ARG A 203 9.26 -20.41 3.26
CA ARG A 203 10.12 -21.02 4.29
C ARG A 203 11.31 -20.14 4.60
N TYR A 204 11.74 -20.13 5.85
CA TYR A 204 12.89 -19.34 6.26
C TYR A 204 14.14 -19.62 5.39
N ALA A 205 14.42 -20.88 5.10
CA ALA A 205 15.57 -21.26 4.24
C ALA A 205 15.50 -20.58 2.87
N ASP A 206 14.32 -20.54 2.23
CA ASP A 206 14.13 -19.91 0.92
C ASP A 206 14.31 -18.37 1.00
N THR A 207 14.02 -17.77 2.15
CA THR A 207 14.10 -16.30 2.30
C THR A 207 15.51 -15.77 2.46
N ILE A 208 16.44 -16.58 2.98
CA ILE A 208 17.84 -16.17 3.23
C ILE A 208 18.81 -16.65 2.14
N GLU A 209 18.38 -17.55 1.25
CA GLU A 209 19.23 -18.06 0.19
C GLU A 209 19.68 -16.94 -0.75
N PRO A 210 20.99 -16.84 -1.05
CA PRO A 210 21.52 -15.77 -1.90
C PRO A 210 21.07 -15.92 -3.35
N TYR A 211 20.60 -14.83 -3.95
CA TYR A 211 20.34 -14.75 -5.38
C TYR A 211 21.61 -14.41 -6.17
N ALA A 212 21.87 -15.14 -7.25
CA ALA A 212 23.08 -14.97 -8.07
C ALA A 212 23.22 -13.56 -8.67
N GLY A 213 22.11 -12.89 -8.96
CA GLY A 213 22.06 -11.54 -9.53
C GLY A 213 22.09 -10.42 -8.48
N GLY A 214 22.26 -10.72 -7.20
CA GLY A 214 22.25 -9.76 -6.11
C GLY A 214 23.32 -8.66 -6.27
N ASN A 215 22.88 -7.38 -6.27
CA ASN A 215 23.76 -6.23 -6.41
C ASN A 215 23.30 -5.07 -5.53
N ALA A 216 23.92 -4.92 -4.35
CA ALA A 216 23.57 -3.91 -3.37
C ALA A 216 23.71 -2.47 -3.90
N GLN A 217 24.67 -2.21 -4.80
CA GLN A 217 24.86 -0.89 -5.39
C GLN A 217 23.69 -0.53 -6.32
N LEU A 218 23.23 -1.47 -7.17
CA LEU A 218 22.06 -1.25 -8.02
C LEU A 218 20.79 -1.07 -7.18
N VAL A 219 20.62 -1.81 -6.09
CA VAL A 219 19.51 -1.59 -5.16
C VAL A 219 19.55 -0.17 -4.61
N ALA A 220 20.68 0.29 -4.06
CA ALA A 220 20.82 1.62 -3.47
C ALA A 220 20.53 2.76 -4.47
N ILE A 221 21.02 2.63 -5.72
CA ILE A 221 20.74 3.61 -6.78
C ILE A 221 19.24 3.68 -7.07
N ASN A 222 18.59 2.53 -7.23
CA ASN A 222 17.17 2.49 -7.51
C ASN A 222 16.32 2.96 -6.31
N GLU A 223 16.71 2.66 -5.07
CA GLU A 223 16.07 3.21 -3.87
C GLU A 223 16.12 4.75 -3.82
N ALA A 224 17.24 5.36 -4.23
CA ALA A 224 17.35 6.81 -4.33
C ALA A 224 16.33 7.39 -5.33
N VAL A 225 16.20 6.78 -6.51
CA VAL A 225 15.20 7.17 -7.54
C VAL A 225 13.77 6.99 -7.02
N ILE A 226 13.49 5.87 -6.37
CA ILE A 226 12.18 5.59 -5.78
C ILE A 226 11.83 6.63 -4.71
N ASN A 227 12.75 6.94 -3.82
CA ASN A 227 12.55 7.91 -2.74
C ASN A 227 12.27 9.32 -3.30
N GLU A 228 13.00 9.74 -4.34
CA GLU A 228 12.74 11.01 -5.02
C GLU A 228 11.30 11.03 -5.62
N TYR A 229 10.92 9.97 -6.34
CA TYR A 229 9.58 9.83 -6.91
C TYR A 229 8.49 9.88 -5.84
N LEU A 230 8.65 9.14 -4.72
CA LEU A 230 7.68 9.13 -3.62
C LEU A 230 7.59 10.49 -2.92
N GLN A 231 8.70 11.22 -2.78
CA GLN A 231 8.67 12.60 -2.27
C GLN A 231 7.89 13.54 -3.18
N GLN A 232 8.05 13.43 -4.50
CA GLN A 232 7.28 14.21 -5.45
C GLN A 232 5.80 13.82 -5.43
N LEU A 233 5.49 12.52 -5.33
CA LEU A 233 4.13 12.03 -5.19
C LEU A 233 3.47 12.57 -3.92
N ALA A 234 4.15 12.50 -2.79
CA ALA A 234 3.67 13.04 -1.50
C ALA A 234 3.41 14.55 -1.54
N LYS A 235 4.27 15.33 -2.21
CA LYS A 235 4.02 16.77 -2.40
C LYS A 235 2.75 17.08 -3.18
N ASN A 236 2.32 16.16 -4.04
CA ASN A 236 1.10 16.29 -4.86
C ASN A 236 -0.13 15.67 -4.19
N ASP A 237 0.03 14.87 -3.15
CA ASP A 237 -1.06 14.24 -2.42
C ASP A 237 -1.73 15.25 -1.47
N PHE A 238 -3.05 15.41 -1.62
CA PHE A 238 -3.79 16.39 -0.86
C PHE A 238 -3.81 16.06 0.64
N THR A 239 -4.05 14.80 0.99
CA THR A 239 -4.01 14.32 2.38
C THR A 239 -2.64 14.58 3.01
N THR A 240 -1.54 14.29 2.32
CA THR A 240 -0.18 14.57 2.81
C THR A 240 0.05 16.06 3.05
N ARG A 241 -0.46 16.94 2.19
CA ARG A 241 -0.41 18.39 2.42
C ARG A 241 -1.18 18.81 3.67
N VAL A 242 -2.35 18.23 3.91
CA VAL A 242 -3.15 18.47 5.12
C VAL A 242 -2.40 17.96 6.34
N LEU A 243 -1.83 16.76 6.32
CA LEU A 243 -1.03 16.20 7.41
C LEU A 243 0.18 17.07 7.75
N ALA A 244 0.90 17.58 6.76
CA ALA A 244 2.02 18.50 6.99
C ALA A 244 1.59 19.77 7.74
N GLN A 245 0.39 20.30 7.46
CA GLN A 245 -0.14 21.45 8.21
C GLN A 245 -0.59 21.06 9.63
N ILE A 246 -1.20 19.87 9.80
CA ILE A 246 -1.53 19.33 11.12
C ILE A 246 -0.25 19.25 11.98
N HIS A 247 0.81 18.62 11.49
CA HIS A 247 2.09 18.50 12.21
C HIS A 247 2.66 19.86 12.60
N ARG A 248 2.60 20.83 11.71
CA ARG A 248 3.11 22.19 11.97
C ARG A 248 2.33 22.93 13.06
N LEU A 249 1.03 22.72 13.14
CA LEU A 249 0.14 23.43 14.07
C LEU A 249 -0.04 22.74 15.41
N LEU A 250 0.14 21.41 15.48
CA LEU A 250 -0.04 20.63 16.72
C LEU A 250 0.71 21.22 17.94
N PRO A 251 2.00 21.61 17.86
CA PRO A 251 2.70 22.21 19.01
C PRO A 251 2.16 23.58 19.45
N GLN A 252 1.33 24.22 18.62
CA GLN A 252 0.71 25.53 18.90
C GLN A 252 -0.68 25.40 19.52
N GLY A 253 -1.21 24.17 19.61
CA GLY A 253 -2.53 23.85 20.12
C GLY A 253 -3.31 22.92 19.19
N GLU A 254 -4.62 22.76 19.45
CA GLU A 254 -5.47 21.91 18.61
C GLU A 254 -5.70 22.53 17.22
N PRO A 255 -5.20 21.89 16.13
CA PRO A 255 -5.44 22.38 14.78
C PRO A 255 -6.93 22.31 14.43
N LYS A 256 -7.50 23.43 13.98
CA LYS A 256 -8.89 23.47 13.49
C LYS A 256 -8.91 23.30 11.97
N LEU A 257 -10.00 22.71 11.46
CA LEU A 257 -10.22 22.58 10.01
C LEU A 257 -10.10 23.93 9.27
N THR A 258 -10.57 25.03 9.90
CA THR A 258 -10.48 26.40 9.37
C THR A 258 -9.05 26.86 9.17
N ASP A 259 -8.18 26.56 10.15
CA ASP A 259 -6.79 27.00 10.13
C ASP A 259 -6.01 26.25 9.05
N ILE A 260 -6.21 24.93 8.97
CA ILE A 260 -5.64 24.12 7.90
C ILE A 260 -6.10 24.61 6.52
N ALA A 261 -7.41 24.85 6.35
CA ALA A 261 -7.97 25.33 5.09
C ALA A 261 -7.33 26.66 4.64
N ALA A 262 -7.18 27.62 5.58
CA ALA A 262 -6.52 28.89 5.30
C ALA A 262 -5.06 28.70 4.85
N HIS A 263 -4.29 27.82 5.49
CA HIS A 263 -2.89 27.55 5.16
C HIS A 263 -2.68 26.88 3.80
N ILE A 264 -3.69 26.18 3.28
CA ILE A 264 -3.61 25.55 1.94
C ILE A 264 -4.44 26.29 0.88
N ASN A 265 -4.90 27.51 1.20
CA ASN A 265 -5.69 28.39 0.32
C ASN A 265 -7.00 27.75 -0.15
N LEU A 266 -7.74 27.11 0.75
CA LEU A 266 -9.03 26.50 0.49
C LEU A 266 -10.09 27.00 1.48
N THR A 267 -11.36 26.81 1.12
CA THR A 267 -12.44 26.93 2.11
C THR A 267 -12.55 25.65 2.96
N PRO A 268 -13.02 25.71 4.21
CA PRO A 268 -13.23 24.52 5.05
C PRO A 268 -14.11 23.47 4.38
N ARG A 269 -15.17 23.88 3.67
CA ARG A 269 -16.06 23.00 2.91
C ARG A 269 -15.32 22.28 1.79
N THR A 270 -14.47 22.99 1.04
CA THR A 270 -13.67 22.39 -0.05
C THR A 270 -12.63 21.40 0.49
N LEU A 271 -11.99 21.73 1.62
CA LEU A 271 -11.06 20.86 2.31
C LEU A 271 -11.76 19.57 2.75
N GLN A 272 -12.89 19.70 3.44
CA GLN A 272 -13.65 18.54 3.92
C GLN A 272 -14.08 17.65 2.77
N ARG A 273 -14.69 18.20 1.71
CA ARG A 273 -15.11 17.42 0.52
C ARG A 273 -13.94 16.66 -0.11
N ARG A 274 -12.77 17.30 -0.28
CA ARG A 274 -11.58 16.63 -0.86
C ARG A 274 -11.03 15.52 0.01
N LEU A 275 -11.05 15.69 1.34
CA LEU A 275 -10.67 14.61 2.24
C LEU A 275 -11.65 13.43 2.17
N GLU A 276 -12.95 13.70 2.08
CA GLU A 276 -14.00 12.69 1.90
C GLU A 276 -13.83 11.95 0.56
N GLU A 277 -13.49 12.65 -0.53
CA GLU A 277 -13.17 12.07 -1.83
C GLU A 277 -11.96 11.11 -1.77
N GLU A 278 -11.01 11.37 -0.85
CA GLU A 278 -9.86 10.50 -0.55
C GLU A 278 -10.15 9.46 0.53
N GLY A 279 -11.40 9.35 1.01
CA GLY A 279 -11.81 8.37 2.03
C GLY A 279 -11.41 8.76 3.46
N HIS A 280 -11.12 10.02 3.71
CA HIS A 280 -10.68 10.52 5.02
C HIS A 280 -11.61 11.58 5.59
N THR A 281 -11.66 11.66 6.93
CA THR A 281 -12.18 12.84 7.63
C THR A 281 -11.04 13.57 8.34
N PHE A 282 -11.14 14.89 8.48
CA PHE A 282 -10.12 15.68 9.17
C PHE A 282 -9.87 15.18 10.60
N ASN A 283 -10.94 14.87 11.34
CA ASN A 283 -10.82 14.39 12.71
C ASN A 283 -10.14 13.01 12.80
N ALA A 284 -10.40 12.11 11.86
CA ALA A 284 -9.74 10.81 11.80
C ALA A 284 -8.25 10.95 11.48
N LEU A 285 -7.88 11.87 10.57
CA LEU A 285 -6.49 12.17 10.27
C LEU A 285 -5.77 12.75 11.49
N LEU A 286 -6.37 13.73 12.14
CA LEU A 286 -5.81 14.36 13.35
C LEU A 286 -5.62 13.36 14.49
N ASP A 287 -6.62 12.50 14.72
CA ASP A 287 -6.55 11.47 15.76
C ASP A 287 -5.46 10.43 15.47
N ARG A 288 -5.34 9.99 14.22
CA ARG A 288 -4.29 9.07 13.78
C ARG A 288 -2.90 9.65 13.95
N GLU A 289 -2.69 10.91 13.55
CA GLU A 289 -1.38 11.56 13.66
C GLU A 289 -1.00 11.81 15.11
N ARG A 290 -1.96 12.25 15.94
CA ARG A 290 -1.75 12.34 17.40
C ARG A 290 -1.32 11.01 18.01
N LYS A 291 -1.95 9.90 17.59
CA LYS A 291 -1.58 8.55 18.04
C LYS A 291 -0.15 8.18 17.66
N ASN A 292 0.25 8.43 16.39
CA ASN A 292 1.59 8.11 15.89
C ASN A 292 2.66 8.92 16.65
N ILE A 293 2.48 10.24 16.73
CA ILE A 293 3.42 11.13 17.44
C ILE A 293 3.48 10.77 18.93
N ALA A 294 2.33 10.46 19.57
CA ALA A 294 2.29 10.03 20.96
C ALA A 294 3.09 8.75 21.17
N HIS A 295 2.97 7.76 20.28
CA HIS A 295 3.74 6.53 20.35
C HIS A 295 5.25 6.82 20.32
N ASP A 296 5.70 7.60 19.35
CA ASP A 296 7.10 7.94 19.16
C ASP A 296 7.68 8.73 20.36
N LEU A 297 6.94 9.74 20.84
CA LEU A 297 7.38 10.54 21.99
C LEU A 297 7.38 9.74 23.29
N LEU A 298 6.41 8.84 23.49
CA LEU A 298 6.37 7.97 24.67
C LEU A 298 7.50 6.93 24.65
N ALA A 299 7.87 6.41 23.48
CA ALA A 299 8.89 5.39 23.33
C ALA A 299 10.33 5.94 23.31
N HIS A 300 10.54 7.15 22.74
CA HIS A 300 11.88 7.60 22.35
C HIS A 300 12.24 9.01 22.86
N SER A 301 11.41 9.66 23.70
CA SER A 301 11.74 10.96 24.23
C SER A 301 11.75 11.01 25.77
N GLU A 302 12.49 11.98 26.34
CA GLU A 302 12.52 12.27 27.77
C GLU A 302 11.44 13.24 28.24
N HIS A 303 10.58 13.73 27.31
CA HIS A 303 9.50 14.65 27.64
C HIS A 303 8.56 14.07 28.71
N SER A 304 8.14 14.89 29.64
CA SER A 304 7.10 14.54 30.61
C SER A 304 5.77 14.24 29.90
N ILE A 305 4.89 13.48 30.54
CA ILE A 305 3.55 13.20 29.99
C ILE A 305 2.75 14.49 29.73
N THR A 306 2.96 15.51 30.57
CA THR A 306 2.35 16.83 30.43
C THR A 306 2.88 17.57 29.18
N GLU A 307 4.19 17.57 28.96
CA GLU A 307 4.80 18.17 27.75
C GLU A 307 4.33 17.47 26.49
N ILE A 308 4.31 16.13 26.49
CA ILE A 308 3.77 15.36 25.36
C ILE A 308 2.32 15.74 25.07
N SER A 309 1.49 15.90 26.11
CA SER A 309 0.10 16.33 25.93
C SER A 309 0.01 17.66 25.17
N PHE A 310 0.82 18.64 25.53
CA PHE A 310 0.86 19.94 24.86
C PHE A 310 1.43 19.84 23.43
N LEU A 311 2.48 19.07 23.23
CA LEU A 311 3.05 18.83 21.89
C LEU A 311 2.05 18.17 20.94
N LEU A 312 1.11 17.39 21.46
CA LEU A 312 -0.01 16.79 20.73
C LEU A 312 -1.21 17.74 20.55
N GLY A 313 -1.10 18.99 20.99
CA GLY A 313 -2.14 19.98 20.86
C GLY A 313 -3.35 19.78 21.78
N PHE A 314 -3.21 19.05 22.89
CA PHE A 314 -4.25 18.97 23.90
C PHE A 314 -4.15 20.15 24.86
N SER A 315 -5.29 20.77 25.16
CA SER A 315 -5.37 21.86 26.15
C SER A 315 -5.25 21.39 27.59
N ASP A 316 -5.47 20.08 27.84
CA ASP A 316 -5.45 19.49 29.18
C ASP A 316 -4.89 18.06 29.11
N PRO A 317 -3.91 17.69 29.99
CA PRO A 317 -3.33 16.35 30.04
C PRO A 317 -4.33 15.20 30.30
N SER A 318 -5.47 15.48 30.92
CA SER A 318 -6.52 14.48 31.09
C SER A 318 -7.19 14.08 29.77
N ASN A 319 -7.24 14.98 28.78
CA ASN A 319 -7.71 14.66 27.45
C ASN A 319 -6.74 13.71 26.74
N PHE A 320 -5.43 13.94 26.86
CA PHE A 320 -4.42 13.01 26.36
C PHE A 320 -4.50 11.65 27.04
N SER A 321 -4.69 11.61 28.36
CA SER A 321 -4.83 10.35 29.10
C SER A 321 -6.02 9.52 28.63
N ARG A 322 -7.16 10.17 28.31
CA ARG A 322 -8.34 9.53 27.72
C ARG A 322 -8.06 9.02 26.30
N ALA A 323 -7.39 9.83 25.49
CA ALA A 323 -6.99 9.45 24.14
C ALA A 323 -6.02 8.25 24.16
N SER A 324 -5.01 8.25 25.03
CA SER A 324 -4.04 7.16 25.19
C SER A 324 -4.74 5.83 25.53
N LYS A 325 -5.71 5.86 26.46
CA LYS A 325 -6.49 4.65 26.79
C LYS A 325 -7.27 4.12 25.57
N ARG A 326 -7.81 5.02 24.74
CA ARG A 326 -8.50 4.65 23.50
C ARG A 326 -7.54 4.09 22.45
N TRP A 327 -6.34 4.68 22.29
CA TRP A 327 -5.37 4.30 21.26
C TRP A 327 -4.55 3.05 21.61
N PHE A 328 -4.11 2.94 22.89
CA PHE A 328 -3.14 1.96 23.35
C PHE A 328 -3.68 1.02 24.44
N SER A 329 -4.96 1.16 24.80
CA SER A 329 -5.62 0.39 25.88
C SER A 329 -4.97 0.54 27.25
N CYS A 330 -4.16 1.60 27.46
CA CYS A 330 -3.48 1.90 28.74
C CYS A 330 -3.21 3.40 28.90
N ALA A 331 -2.85 3.78 30.15
CA ALA A 331 -2.43 5.17 30.42
C ALA A 331 -1.08 5.49 29.76
N PRO A 332 -0.77 6.78 29.47
CA PRO A 332 0.48 7.17 28.80
C PRO A 332 1.73 6.66 29.48
N ILE A 333 1.79 6.73 30.82
CA ILE A 333 2.93 6.26 31.57
C ILE A 333 3.13 4.74 31.47
N GLN A 334 2.04 3.98 31.43
CA GLN A 334 2.09 2.53 31.25
C GLN A 334 2.56 2.16 29.84
N HIS A 335 2.12 2.92 28.82
CA HIS A 335 2.60 2.74 27.45
C HIS A 335 4.10 2.99 27.36
N ARG A 336 4.61 4.07 27.95
CA ARG A 336 6.05 4.37 28.03
C ARG A 336 6.83 3.23 28.69
N GLN A 337 6.38 2.76 29.84
CA GLN A 337 7.05 1.65 30.55
C GLN A 337 7.13 0.38 29.72
N ARG A 338 6.05 0.02 29.02
CA ARG A 338 6.02 -1.13 28.09
C ARG A 338 6.98 -0.96 26.92
N SER A 339 7.04 0.22 26.33
CA SER A 339 7.95 0.52 25.20
C SER A 339 9.43 0.48 25.62
N LEU A 340 9.74 0.81 26.88
CA LEU A 340 11.09 0.74 27.44
C LEU A 340 11.46 -0.65 28.00
N GLY A 341 10.58 -1.64 27.90
CA GLY A 341 10.81 -2.99 28.42
C GLY A 341 10.84 -3.08 29.96
N ILE A 342 10.35 -2.06 30.66
CA ILE A 342 10.24 -2.05 32.12
C ILE A 342 8.96 -2.82 32.48
N ALA A 343 9.15 -4.08 32.94
CA ALA A 343 8.04 -4.92 33.40
C ALA A 343 7.32 -4.24 34.58
N THR A 344 5.99 -4.15 34.50
CA THR A 344 5.11 -3.79 35.62
C THR A 344 4.76 -5.02 36.43
#